data_6d90215b5e402a321ed1f85c47eee415
#
_entry.id   6d90215b5e402a321ed1f85c47eee415
#
_cell.length_a   1.000
_cell.length_b   1.000
_cell.length_c   1.000
_cell.angle_alpha   90.00
_cell.angle_beta   90.00
_cell.angle_gamma   90.00
#
_symmetry.space_group_name_H-M   'P 1'
#
loop_
_entity.id
_entity.type
_entity.pdbx_description
1 polymer ?
#
loop_
_entity_poly.entity_id
_entity_poly.type
_entity_poly.pdbx_seq_one_letter_code
_entity_poly.pdbx_strand_id
1 'polypeptide(L)'
;MTNVYVRRLCQGEADDHAMNLIVRESGDRKTISVPEGSTVREALLSCGINPGGTCNGRGECCHCDVFIKDGRGLFYTLACQTPVTDGMEVASVRTRDIGETTRGLAPIWRSDGQGWGYGLAIDVGTTTIVCRLYNQESGKLINTVRRANPQLVFGAAVARRIEACIEGKLKTMAKLLEEVLAEMTGTLASEAGISPSDINDISICGNTAMELIAANVDPTALSVAPYMPPTLFGEEIDYLTLVDSDITAGTAYFAPCISGTIGGDITCGLLAIDMARSDELTLFLDLGTNGEMVLGDKHGILACATTAGSVFEGASIKYGVPAYQGAIYKVRYMDGQLVTSVIGGEEPLGICGSGFMDALAIMLDCNILTPDGAILTASEAACVSSCGLEKYLCVEDGEPCFRLSDSISITQDDIRVFLRAKAGLSAGVRLMLEKRGVTRDDIRKIVFAGSFADRVTLTNASRLGILPPGLQNRTVSVGDAAVEGASALLLSDTANDQIEKIIDICEYIELRDNPEFEALASECLRF
;
A
#
# COMPACT_ATOMS: atom_id res chain seq x y z
N MET A 1 -5.62 -44.17 8.89
CA MET A 1 -4.22 -44.33 8.46
C MET A 1 -3.40 -43.03 8.64
N THR A 2 -3.96 -41.98 9.24
CA THR A 2 -3.34 -40.63 9.38
C THR A 2 -2.45 -40.48 10.63
N ASN A 3 -2.48 -41.42 11.58
CA ASN A 3 -1.75 -41.28 12.87
C ASN A 3 -0.35 -41.92 12.90
N VAL A 4 0.08 -42.59 11.83
CA VAL A 4 1.39 -43.25 11.77
C VAL A 4 2.47 -42.34 11.15
N TYR A 5 2.07 -41.39 10.29
CA TYR A 5 3.01 -40.48 9.63
C TYR A 5 3.53 -39.38 10.56
N VAL A 6 2.69 -38.85 11.47
CA VAL A 6 3.07 -37.75 12.39
C VAL A 6 4.13 -38.20 13.43
N ARG A 7 4.23 -39.47 13.77
CA ARG A 7 5.22 -39.98 14.73
C ARG A 7 6.63 -40.22 14.15
N ARG A 8 6.77 -40.30 12.82
CA ARG A 8 8.09 -40.53 12.18
C ARG A 8 8.91 -39.23 11.99
N LEU A 9 8.26 -38.10 11.92
CA LEU A 9 8.92 -36.80 11.70
C LEU A 9 9.66 -36.21 12.94
N CYS A 10 9.48 -36.87 14.10
CA CYS A 10 10.17 -36.44 15.35
C CYS A 10 11.42 -37.26 15.71
N GLN A 11 11.83 -38.22 14.87
CA GLN A 11 13.03 -39.04 15.10
C GLN A 11 13.92 -38.96 13.86
N GLY A 12 14.98 -38.16 13.96
CA GLY A 12 15.93 -37.81 12.91
C GLY A 12 16.59 -39.05 12.23
N GLU A 13 16.06 -39.41 11.09
CA GLU A 13 16.81 -40.01 10.01
C GLU A 13 16.79 -39.00 8.87
N ALA A 14 17.96 -38.51 8.46
CA ALA A 14 18.12 -37.61 7.33
C ALA A 14 17.66 -38.35 6.06
N ASP A 15 16.50 -37.96 5.54
CA ASP A 15 16.03 -38.37 4.23
C ASP A 15 16.83 -37.58 3.18
N ASP A 16 17.50 -38.25 2.24
CA ASP A 16 18.35 -37.64 1.19
C ASP A 16 17.59 -36.66 0.26
N HIS A 17 16.28 -36.50 0.44
CA HIS A 17 15.39 -35.60 -0.32
C HIS A 17 14.57 -34.65 0.56
N ALA A 18 15.05 -34.33 1.76
CA ALA A 18 14.33 -33.42 2.65
C ALA A 18 14.58 -31.96 2.27
N MET A 19 13.51 -31.16 2.21
CA MET A 19 13.54 -29.71 2.02
C MET A 19 13.56 -28.99 3.35
N ASN A 20 14.36 -27.93 3.50
CA ASN A 20 14.45 -27.13 4.70
C ASN A 20 13.61 -25.87 4.58
N LEU A 21 12.60 -25.73 5.44
CA LEU A 21 11.80 -24.53 5.61
C LEU A 21 12.27 -23.80 6.86
N ILE A 22 12.55 -22.51 6.73
CA ILE A 22 12.91 -21.66 7.84
C ILE A 22 11.65 -20.91 8.29
N VAL A 23 11.33 -20.95 9.57
CA VAL A 23 10.18 -20.24 10.16
C VAL A 23 10.68 -19.27 11.21
N ARG A 24 10.23 -18.01 11.13
CA ARG A 24 10.48 -16.99 12.16
C ARG A 24 9.28 -16.90 13.10
N GLU A 25 9.51 -16.98 14.37
CA GLU A 25 8.51 -16.82 15.41
C GLU A 25 9.10 -16.02 16.57
N SER A 26 8.56 -14.82 16.83
CA SER A 26 8.94 -13.96 17.96
C SER A 26 10.45 -13.67 18.10
N GLY A 27 11.15 -13.54 16.97
CA GLY A 27 12.60 -13.28 16.95
C GLY A 27 13.46 -14.54 16.83
N ASP A 28 12.90 -15.73 17.02
CA ASP A 28 13.61 -17.00 16.87
C ASP A 28 13.50 -17.53 15.44
N ARG A 29 14.59 -18.13 14.96
CA ARG A 29 14.69 -18.75 13.64
C ARG A 29 14.74 -20.26 13.79
N LYS A 30 13.72 -20.96 13.33
CA LYS A 30 13.60 -22.40 13.41
C LYS A 30 13.64 -23.03 12.02
N THR A 31 14.52 -23.97 11.80
CA THR A 31 14.55 -24.75 10.55
C THR A 31 13.72 -26.04 10.73
N ILE A 32 12.82 -26.29 9.78
CA ILE A 32 11.96 -27.48 9.74
C ILE A 32 12.33 -28.26 8.50
N SER A 33 12.69 -29.53 8.68
CA SER A 33 12.94 -30.45 7.56
C SER A 33 11.64 -31.17 7.19
N VAL A 34 11.24 -31.10 5.93
CA VAL A 34 10.02 -31.74 5.42
C VAL A 34 10.29 -32.52 4.14
N PRO A 35 9.53 -33.56 3.84
CA PRO A 35 9.65 -34.29 2.58
C PRO A 35 9.47 -33.39 1.37
N GLU A 36 10.17 -33.69 0.27
CA GLU A 36 9.94 -33.05 -1.02
C GLU A 36 8.46 -33.14 -1.43
N GLY A 37 7.91 -32.02 -1.94
CA GLY A 37 6.50 -31.92 -2.34
C GLY A 37 5.54 -31.54 -1.19
N SER A 38 6.04 -31.42 0.06
CA SER A 38 5.22 -30.90 1.16
C SER A 38 4.84 -29.46 0.91
N THR A 39 3.62 -29.07 1.30
CA THR A 39 3.19 -27.67 1.30
C THR A 39 3.69 -26.95 2.54
N VAL A 40 3.80 -25.62 2.45
CA VAL A 40 4.14 -24.76 3.60
C VAL A 40 3.14 -24.96 4.75
N ARG A 41 1.85 -25.20 4.45
CA ARG A 41 0.83 -25.51 5.46
C ARG A 41 1.14 -26.81 6.23
N GLU A 42 1.52 -27.86 5.53
CA GLU A 42 1.88 -29.14 6.16
C GLU A 42 3.12 -28.99 7.03
N ALA A 43 4.12 -28.26 6.55
CA ALA A 43 5.33 -27.96 7.31
C ALA A 43 5.03 -27.16 8.59
N LEU A 44 4.24 -26.11 8.52
CA LEU A 44 3.85 -25.31 9.68
C LEU A 44 3.05 -26.12 10.69
N LEU A 45 2.07 -26.91 10.23
CA LEU A 45 1.28 -27.78 11.12
C LEU A 45 2.14 -28.84 11.81
N SER A 46 3.18 -29.37 11.16
CA SER A 46 4.08 -30.37 11.75
C SER A 46 4.87 -29.84 12.95
N CYS A 47 5.09 -28.53 13.02
CA CYS A 47 5.76 -27.87 14.15
C CYS A 47 4.82 -27.14 15.12
N GLY A 48 3.49 -27.37 14.96
CA GLY A 48 2.48 -26.83 15.87
C GLY A 48 2.00 -25.42 15.52
N ILE A 49 2.44 -24.87 14.41
CA ILE A 49 1.99 -23.55 13.92
C ILE A 49 0.78 -23.77 13.00
N ASN A 50 -0.37 -23.22 13.37
CA ASN A 50 -1.57 -23.30 12.54
C ASN A 50 -1.68 -22.05 11.66
N PRO A 51 -1.45 -22.15 10.34
CA PRO A 51 -1.60 -20.99 9.44
C PRO A 51 -3.07 -20.62 9.19
N GLY A 52 -4.02 -21.35 9.76
CA GLY A 52 -5.44 -21.15 9.56
C GLY A 52 -6.01 -21.92 8.37
N GLY A 53 -7.22 -21.52 7.97
CA GLY A 53 -7.94 -22.10 6.85
C GLY A 53 -8.85 -23.26 7.21
N THR A 54 -10.05 -23.27 6.63
CA THR A 54 -11.12 -24.24 6.89
C THR A 54 -11.31 -25.26 5.77
N CYS A 55 -10.69 -25.04 4.59
CA CYS A 55 -10.86 -25.87 3.40
C CYS A 55 -9.97 -27.14 3.36
N ASN A 56 -9.25 -27.46 4.43
CA ASN A 56 -8.32 -28.59 4.50
C ASN A 56 -7.28 -28.65 3.36
N GLY A 57 -6.77 -27.47 2.96
CA GLY A 57 -5.71 -27.40 1.96
C GLY A 57 -6.16 -27.29 0.50
N ARG A 58 -7.46 -27.15 0.22
CA ARG A 58 -7.97 -27.05 -1.16
C ARG A 58 -7.76 -25.68 -1.82
N GLY A 59 -7.28 -24.67 -1.08
CA GLY A 59 -7.09 -23.30 -1.61
C GLY A 59 -8.38 -22.50 -1.76
N GLU A 60 -9.51 -23.01 -1.28
CA GLU A 60 -10.83 -22.41 -1.50
C GLU A 60 -11.18 -21.31 -0.52
N CYS A 61 -10.72 -21.40 0.74
CA CYS A 61 -11.09 -20.46 1.79
C CYS A 61 -10.13 -19.28 1.92
N CYS A 62 -8.98 -19.30 1.30
CA CYS A 62 -7.94 -18.26 1.31
C CYS A 62 -7.49 -17.75 2.71
N HIS A 63 -7.67 -18.57 3.79
CA HIS A 63 -7.39 -18.18 5.17
C HIS A 63 -6.07 -18.72 5.74
N CYS A 64 -5.24 -19.36 4.93
CA CYS A 64 -3.92 -19.84 5.32
C CYS A 64 -2.80 -19.03 4.67
N ASP A 65 -2.99 -17.73 4.65
CA ASP A 65 -2.08 -16.76 4.07
C ASP A 65 -0.79 -16.66 4.89
N VAL A 66 0.32 -16.60 4.17
CA VAL A 66 1.67 -16.50 4.75
C VAL A 66 2.55 -15.58 3.90
N PHE A 67 3.49 -14.95 4.56
CA PHE A 67 4.55 -14.19 3.93
C PHE A 67 5.78 -15.07 3.78
N ILE A 68 6.25 -15.28 2.55
CA ILE A 68 7.34 -16.19 2.22
C ILE A 68 8.46 -15.45 1.50
N LYS A 69 9.69 -15.76 1.89
CA LYS A 69 10.91 -15.38 1.18
C LYS A 69 11.53 -16.63 0.55
N ASP A 70 11.79 -16.56 -0.75
CA ASP A 70 12.58 -17.56 -1.48
C ASP A 70 13.49 -16.88 -2.51
N GLY A 71 14.08 -17.63 -3.44
CA GLY A 71 14.95 -17.12 -4.49
C GLY A 71 14.31 -16.08 -5.43
N ARG A 72 12.98 -15.96 -5.43
CA ARG A 72 12.21 -14.96 -6.21
C ARG A 72 11.98 -13.65 -5.45
N GLY A 73 12.27 -13.62 -4.16
CA GLY A 73 12.03 -12.48 -3.27
C GLY A 73 11.03 -12.81 -2.17
N LEU A 74 10.38 -11.76 -1.65
CA LEU A 74 9.35 -11.88 -0.61
C LEU A 74 7.97 -11.66 -1.23
N PHE A 75 7.01 -12.55 -0.97
CA PHE A 75 5.67 -12.48 -1.53
C PHE A 75 4.63 -13.12 -0.60
N TYR A 76 3.39 -12.70 -0.79
CA TYR A 76 2.22 -13.19 -0.08
C TYR A 76 1.61 -14.39 -0.83
N THR A 77 1.27 -15.46 -0.12
CA THR A 77 0.71 -16.66 -0.74
C THR A 77 -0.10 -17.49 0.23
N LEU A 78 -0.83 -18.47 -0.29
CA LEU A 78 -1.56 -19.47 0.51
C LEU A 78 -0.64 -20.62 0.90
N ALA A 79 -0.41 -20.82 2.18
CA ALA A 79 0.45 -21.90 2.70
C ALA A 79 0.05 -23.29 2.17
N CYS A 80 -1.24 -23.53 1.95
CA CYS A 80 -1.73 -24.82 1.46
C CYS A 80 -1.54 -25.04 -0.06
N GLN A 81 -1.23 -24.00 -0.81
CA GLN A 81 -1.01 -24.06 -2.27
C GLN A 81 0.47 -23.86 -2.63
N THR A 82 1.33 -23.63 -1.65
CA THR A 82 2.74 -23.32 -1.88
C THR A 82 3.60 -24.52 -1.49
N PRO A 83 4.25 -25.20 -2.45
CA PRO A 83 5.23 -26.24 -2.16
C PRO A 83 6.46 -25.63 -1.45
N VAL A 84 7.02 -26.36 -0.48
CA VAL A 84 8.27 -25.99 0.15
C VAL A 84 9.42 -26.16 -0.84
N THR A 85 10.26 -25.13 -0.96
CA THR A 85 11.56 -25.21 -1.63
C THR A 85 12.69 -25.07 -0.61
N ASP A 86 13.84 -25.68 -0.87
CA ASP A 86 14.95 -25.68 0.08
C ASP A 86 15.43 -24.26 0.38
N GLY A 87 15.59 -23.94 1.66
CA GLY A 87 15.95 -22.60 2.12
C GLY A 87 14.84 -21.54 2.06
N MET A 88 13.61 -21.91 1.70
CA MET A 88 12.45 -21.04 1.79
C MET A 88 12.24 -20.59 3.24
N GLU A 89 11.89 -19.33 3.43
CA GLU A 89 11.66 -18.75 4.74
C GLU A 89 10.22 -18.24 4.88
N VAL A 90 9.50 -18.68 5.91
CA VAL A 90 8.22 -18.10 6.32
C VAL A 90 8.53 -16.92 7.23
N ALA A 91 8.37 -15.71 6.71
CA ALA A 91 8.67 -14.48 7.40
C ALA A 91 7.57 -14.10 8.41
N SER A 92 6.32 -14.42 8.10
CA SER A 92 5.19 -14.22 9.01
C SER A 92 4.01 -15.12 8.66
N VAL A 93 3.32 -15.56 9.69
CA VAL A 93 2.03 -16.26 9.61
C VAL A 93 0.99 -15.32 10.20
N ARG A 94 -0.03 -14.93 9.41
CA ARG A 94 -1.11 -14.01 9.81
C ARG A 94 -0.62 -12.64 10.29
N THR A 95 -0.14 -11.81 9.38
CA THR A 95 0.11 -10.38 9.65
C THR A 95 -1.17 -9.57 9.47
N ARG A 96 -2.16 -9.76 10.35
CA ARG A 96 -3.39 -8.96 10.28
C ARG A 96 -3.26 -7.62 10.99
N ASP A 97 -2.37 -7.52 11.99
CA ASP A 97 -2.16 -6.27 12.73
C ASP A 97 -1.07 -5.42 12.08
N ILE A 98 -1.45 -4.28 11.56
CA ILE A 98 -0.56 -3.26 10.99
C ILE A 98 -0.48 -2.12 11.99
N GLY A 99 0.74 -1.74 12.36
CA GLY A 99 0.98 -0.67 13.36
C GLY A 99 0.40 0.68 12.96
N GLU A 100 0.22 1.55 13.94
CA GLU A 100 -0.34 2.89 13.74
C GLU A 100 0.54 3.77 12.85
N THR A 101 -0.10 4.58 12.01
CA THR A 101 0.53 5.72 11.36
C THR A 101 0.70 6.84 12.39
N THR A 102 1.86 7.49 12.39
CA THR A 102 2.24 8.45 13.45
C THR A 102 1.80 9.88 13.19
N ARG A 103 1.24 10.18 12.02
CA ARG A 103 0.80 11.52 11.63
C ARG A 103 -0.58 11.47 11.00
N GLY A 104 -1.59 11.91 11.74
CA GLY A 104 -2.94 12.16 11.22
C GLY A 104 -3.13 13.64 10.88
N LEU A 105 -4.05 13.93 9.95
CA LEU A 105 -4.61 15.28 9.83
C LEU A 105 -5.34 15.62 11.13
N ALA A 106 -5.20 16.85 11.60
CA ALA A 106 -6.16 17.37 12.57
C ALA A 106 -7.53 17.42 11.87
N PRO A 107 -8.60 16.84 12.45
CA PRO A 107 -9.91 16.84 11.81
C PRO A 107 -10.34 18.27 11.48
N ILE A 108 -10.52 18.58 10.20
CA ILE A 108 -11.03 19.89 9.74
C ILE A 108 -12.55 19.90 9.89
N TRP A 109 -13.17 18.74 9.70
CA TRP A 109 -14.60 18.54 9.82
C TRP A 109 -14.98 18.25 11.26
N ARG A 110 -16.08 18.83 11.69
CA ARG A 110 -16.66 18.59 13.00
C ARG A 110 -18.02 17.95 12.82
N SER A 111 -18.39 17.06 13.71
CA SER A 111 -19.76 16.56 13.76
C SER A 111 -20.73 17.74 13.89
N ASP A 112 -21.76 17.72 13.07
CA ASP A 112 -22.87 18.67 13.15
C ASP A 112 -23.90 18.26 14.24
N GLY A 113 -23.68 17.09 14.86
CA GLY A 113 -24.52 16.56 15.94
C GLY A 113 -25.87 16.02 15.46
N GLN A 114 -26.04 15.79 14.17
CA GLN A 114 -27.28 15.23 13.59
C GLN A 114 -27.35 13.70 13.74
N GLY A 115 -26.19 13.01 13.78
CA GLY A 115 -26.11 11.57 13.95
C GLY A 115 -26.42 11.11 15.37
N TRP A 116 -26.87 9.87 15.52
CA TRP A 116 -27.12 9.24 16.81
C TRP A 116 -26.51 7.83 16.83
N GLY A 117 -26.09 7.39 18.03
CA GLY A 117 -25.46 6.08 18.21
C GLY A 117 -24.01 6.08 17.74
N TYR A 118 -23.64 5.00 17.03
CA TYR A 118 -22.27 4.79 16.57
C TYR A 118 -22.23 4.62 15.05
N GLY A 119 -21.10 5.02 14.46
CA GLY A 119 -20.87 4.87 13.03
C GLY A 119 -19.44 4.44 12.73
N LEU A 120 -19.25 3.81 11.55
CA LEU A 120 -17.96 3.35 11.03
C LEU A 120 -17.53 4.16 9.81
N ALA A 121 -16.28 4.61 9.84
CA ALA A 121 -15.59 5.10 8.65
C ALA A 121 -14.54 4.06 8.22
N ILE A 122 -14.60 3.63 6.96
CA ILE A 122 -13.81 2.52 6.45
C ILE A 122 -13.06 2.95 5.18
N ASP A 123 -11.74 2.77 5.18
CA ASP A 123 -10.91 2.84 3.97
C ASP A 123 -10.52 1.42 3.54
N VAL A 124 -11.00 1.01 2.38
CA VAL A 124 -10.71 -0.28 1.77
C VAL A 124 -9.49 -0.15 0.84
N GLY A 125 -8.32 0.03 1.45
CA GLY A 125 -7.07 0.10 0.70
C GLY A 125 -6.69 -1.23 0.05
N THR A 126 -5.89 -1.19 -1.01
CA THR A 126 -5.41 -2.39 -1.70
C THR A 126 -4.55 -3.27 -0.78
N THR A 127 -3.73 -2.67 0.05
CA THR A 127 -2.81 -3.37 0.97
C THR A 127 -3.36 -3.42 2.39
N THR A 128 -3.92 -2.33 2.87
CA THR A 128 -4.36 -2.14 4.25
C THR A 128 -5.80 -1.66 4.27
N ILE A 129 -6.61 -2.24 5.16
CA ILE A 129 -7.96 -1.76 5.48
C ILE A 129 -7.88 -1.03 6.81
N VAL A 130 -8.46 0.16 6.87
CA VAL A 130 -8.57 0.97 8.08
C VAL A 130 -10.05 1.14 8.45
N CYS A 131 -10.40 0.86 9.69
CA CYS A 131 -11.75 1.02 10.20
C CYS A 131 -11.72 1.86 11.48
N ARG A 132 -12.56 2.89 11.55
CA ARG A 132 -12.69 3.81 12.69
C ARG A 132 -14.11 3.81 13.20
N LEU A 133 -14.25 3.68 14.53
CA LEU A 133 -15.53 3.76 15.23
C LEU A 133 -15.70 5.14 15.84
N TYR A 134 -16.82 5.77 15.56
CA TYR A 134 -17.19 7.07 16.10
C TYR A 134 -18.47 6.99 16.93
N ASN A 135 -18.54 7.78 18.00
CA ASN A 135 -19.81 8.17 18.57
C ASN A 135 -20.32 9.39 17.79
N GLN A 136 -21.42 9.25 17.08
CA GLN A 136 -21.90 10.26 16.14
C GLN A 136 -22.45 11.51 16.81
N GLU A 137 -23.07 11.38 17.98
CA GLU A 137 -23.60 12.54 18.73
C GLU A 137 -22.50 13.50 19.16
N SER A 138 -21.36 12.98 19.60
CA SER A 138 -20.24 13.78 20.08
C SER A 138 -19.18 14.03 19.02
N GLY A 139 -19.21 13.33 17.87
CA GLY A 139 -18.16 13.31 16.87
C GLY A 139 -16.85 12.71 17.37
N LYS A 140 -16.87 11.99 18.51
CA LYS A 140 -15.65 11.47 19.11
C LYS A 140 -15.22 10.17 18.45
N LEU A 141 -13.96 10.13 17.98
CA LEU A 141 -13.30 8.88 17.61
C LEU A 141 -13.14 8.01 18.87
N ILE A 142 -13.68 6.81 18.84
CA ILE A 142 -13.60 5.83 19.93
C ILE A 142 -12.35 4.99 19.78
N ASN A 143 -12.17 4.34 18.62
CA ASN A 143 -11.00 3.53 18.34
C ASN A 143 -10.77 3.35 16.82
N THR A 144 -9.58 2.87 16.48
CA THR A 144 -9.16 2.57 15.10
C THR A 144 -8.56 1.17 15.04
N VAL A 145 -9.00 0.36 14.10
CA VAL A 145 -8.42 -0.95 13.79
C VAL A 145 -7.88 -0.94 12.37
N ARG A 146 -6.71 -1.54 12.18
CA ARG A 146 -6.06 -1.71 10.88
C ARG A 146 -5.80 -3.19 10.63
N ARG A 147 -6.04 -3.65 9.40
CA ARG A 147 -5.78 -5.03 8.97
C ARG A 147 -5.16 -5.05 7.58
N ALA A 148 -4.31 -6.04 7.34
CA ALA A 148 -3.90 -6.34 5.98
C ALA A 148 -5.12 -6.77 5.15
N ASN A 149 -5.20 -6.28 3.91
CA ASN A 149 -6.28 -6.69 3.01
C ASN A 149 -6.09 -8.19 2.64
N PRO A 150 -7.04 -9.08 2.99
CA PRO A 150 -6.89 -10.51 2.73
C PRO A 150 -6.84 -10.87 1.24
N GLN A 151 -7.24 -9.95 0.37
CA GLN A 151 -7.15 -10.12 -1.08
C GLN A 151 -5.72 -10.05 -1.63
N LEU A 152 -4.70 -9.74 -0.80
CA LEU A 152 -3.28 -9.78 -1.19
C LEU A 152 -2.86 -11.13 -1.78
N VAL A 153 -3.55 -12.22 -1.44
CA VAL A 153 -3.33 -13.55 -2.03
C VAL A 153 -3.61 -13.62 -3.54
N PHE A 154 -4.42 -12.70 -4.07
CA PHE A 154 -4.69 -12.56 -5.50
C PHE A 154 -3.75 -11.55 -6.19
N GLY A 155 -2.91 -10.87 -5.43
CA GLY A 155 -1.91 -9.93 -5.89
C GLY A 155 -1.94 -8.60 -5.15
N ALA A 156 -0.79 -7.97 -5.05
CA ALA A 156 -0.65 -6.66 -4.42
C ALA A 156 -1.16 -5.51 -5.32
N ALA A 157 -1.05 -5.66 -6.65
CA ALA A 157 -1.51 -4.66 -7.59
C ALA A 157 -3.01 -4.80 -7.92
N VAL A 158 -3.69 -3.66 -8.10
CA VAL A 158 -5.10 -3.60 -8.50
C VAL A 158 -5.35 -4.41 -9.79
N ALA A 159 -4.47 -4.30 -10.79
CA ALA A 159 -4.58 -5.03 -12.04
C ALA A 159 -4.68 -6.56 -11.84
N ARG A 160 -3.89 -7.12 -10.90
CA ARG A 160 -3.95 -8.56 -10.58
C ARG A 160 -5.27 -8.99 -9.98
N ARG A 161 -5.91 -8.10 -9.21
CA ARG A 161 -7.24 -8.38 -8.66
C ARG A 161 -8.33 -8.32 -9.72
N ILE A 162 -8.22 -7.39 -10.66
CA ILE A 162 -9.12 -7.34 -11.82
C ILE A 162 -8.94 -8.61 -12.67
N GLU A 163 -7.70 -9.06 -12.93
CA GLU A 163 -7.42 -10.34 -13.60
C GLU A 163 -8.07 -11.53 -12.86
N ALA A 164 -7.96 -11.58 -11.55
CA ALA A 164 -8.61 -12.62 -10.75
C ALA A 164 -10.15 -12.54 -10.84
N CYS A 165 -10.74 -11.34 -10.97
CA CYS A 165 -12.18 -11.20 -11.22
C CYS A 165 -12.56 -11.77 -12.59
N ILE A 166 -11.77 -11.53 -13.64
CA ILE A 166 -11.94 -12.13 -14.97
C ILE A 166 -11.91 -13.66 -14.88
N GLU A 167 -11.07 -14.21 -14.01
CA GLU A 167 -11.00 -15.66 -13.70
C GLU A 167 -12.14 -16.16 -12.80
N GLY A 168 -13.14 -15.34 -12.50
CA GLY A 168 -14.32 -15.70 -11.72
C GLY A 168 -14.13 -15.68 -10.20
N LYS A 169 -13.12 -14.95 -9.67
CA LYS A 169 -12.82 -14.85 -8.23
C LYS A 169 -13.52 -13.70 -7.52
N LEU A 170 -14.33 -12.89 -8.20
CA LEU A 170 -15.01 -11.72 -7.61
C LEU A 170 -15.73 -12.08 -6.29
N LYS A 171 -16.60 -13.08 -6.31
CA LYS A 171 -17.35 -13.50 -5.11
C LYS A 171 -16.44 -13.95 -3.96
N THR A 172 -15.32 -14.60 -4.27
CA THR A 172 -14.35 -15.01 -3.25
C THR A 172 -13.68 -13.79 -2.63
N MET A 173 -13.30 -12.80 -3.44
CA MET A 173 -12.68 -11.58 -2.95
C MET A 173 -13.66 -10.71 -2.15
N ALA A 174 -14.89 -10.56 -2.62
CA ALA A 174 -15.94 -9.86 -1.88
C ALA A 174 -16.17 -10.52 -0.51
N LYS A 175 -16.26 -11.84 -0.47
CA LYS A 175 -16.43 -12.59 0.78
C LYS A 175 -15.25 -12.43 1.75
N LEU A 176 -14.03 -12.37 1.26
CA LEU A 176 -12.85 -12.12 2.11
C LEU A 176 -12.88 -10.72 2.74
N LEU A 177 -13.36 -9.71 2.00
CA LEU A 177 -13.57 -8.37 2.56
C LEU A 177 -14.68 -8.37 3.60
N GLU A 178 -15.83 -8.98 3.29
CA GLU A 178 -16.92 -9.17 4.24
C GLU A 178 -16.43 -9.74 5.56
N GLU A 179 -15.70 -10.86 5.54
CA GLU A 179 -15.21 -11.54 6.73
C GLU A 179 -14.23 -10.67 7.55
N VAL A 180 -13.32 -9.95 6.89
CA VAL A 180 -12.38 -9.06 7.61
C VAL A 180 -13.08 -7.82 8.16
N LEU A 181 -14.03 -7.24 7.44
CA LEU A 181 -14.82 -6.10 7.93
C LEU A 181 -15.69 -6.51 9.13
N ALA A 182 -16.29 -7.69 9.09
CA ALA A 182 -17.03 -8.25 10.24
C ALA A 182 -16.12 -8.44 11.46
N GLU A 183 -14.90 -8.99 11.28
CA GLU A 183 -13.91 -9.14 12.36
C GLU A 183 -13.49 -7.78 12.94
N MET A 184 -13.22 -6.79 12.09
CA MET A 184 -12.80 -5.45 12.52
C MET A 184 -13.91 -4.74 13.28
N THR A 185 -15.15 -4.81 12.80
CA THR A 185 -16.33 -4.24 13.43
C THR A 185 -16.58 -4.88 14.79
N GLY A 186 -16.53 -6.21 14.88
CA GLY A 186 -16.68 -6.94 16.14
C GLY A 186 -15.60 -6.58 17.15
N THR A 187 -14.36 -6.39 16.72
CA THR A 187 -13.24 -5.94 17.56
C THR A 187 -13.52 -4.54 18.11
N LEU A 188 -13.88 -3.57 17.25
CA LEU A 188 -14.17 -2.20 17.64
C LEU A 188 -15.35 -2.12 18.61
N ALA A 189 -16.44 -2.85 18.35
CA ALA A 189 -17.60 -2.89 19.21
C ALA A 189 -17.27 -3.48 20.60
N SER A 190 -16.52 -4.59 20.63
CA SER A 190 -16.09 -5.24 21.87
C SER A 190 -15.20 -4.32 22.73
N GLU A 191 -14.24 -3.64 22.12
CA GLU A 191 -13.33 -2.71 22.80
C GLU A 191 -14.08 -1.45 23.31
N ALA A 192 -15.11 -1.01 22.59
CA ALA A 192 -15.97 0.09 22.98
C ALA A 192 -17.03 -0.31 24.04
N GLY A 193 -17.23 -1.60 24.27
CA GLY A 193 -18.26 -2.11 25.19
C GLY A 193 -19.70 -1.91 24.67
N ILE A 194 -19.90 -1.93 23.35
CA ILE A 194 -21.19 -1.79 22.68
C ILE A 194 -21.56 -3.07 21.92
N SER A 195 -22.83 -3.19 21.54
CA SER A 195 -23.24 -4.22 20.58
C SER A 195 -22.90 -3.76 19.15
N PRO A 196 -22.46 -4.65 18.26
CA PRO A 196 -22.36 -4.33 16.83
C PRO A 196 -23.66 -3.77 16.24
N SER A 197 -24.82 -4.16 16.77
CA SER A 197 -26.13 -3.63 16.37
C SER A 197 -26.38 -2.17 16.77
N ASP A 198 -25.51 -1.56 17.60
CA ASP A 198 -25.57 -0.14 17.95
C ASP A 198 -24.89 0.75 16.89
N ILE A 199 -24.27 0.12 15.89
CA ILE A 199 -23.63 0.81 14.75
C ILE A 199 -24.70 1.01 13.68
N ASN A 200 -25.04 2.27 13.40
CA ASN A 200 -26.17 2.62 12.56
C ASN A 200 -25.76 3.05 11.15
N ASP A 201 -24.61 3.70 11.02
CA ASP A 201 -24.17 4.30 9.78
C ASP A 201 -22.74 3.86 9.44
N ILE A 202 -22.48 3.71 8.14
CA ILE A 202 -21.18 3.29 7.63
C ILE A 202 -20.84 4.15 6.41
N SER A 203 -19.64 4.72 6.41
CA SER A 203 -19.03 5.39 5.26
C SER A 203 -17.83 4.59 4.79
N ILE A 204 -17.80 4.26 3.50
CA ILE A 204 -16.75 3.45 2.88
C ILE A 204 -16.09 4.26 1.79
N CYS A 205 -14.76 4.24 1.74
CA CYS A 205 -13.96 4.72 0.62
C CYS A 205 -12.90 3.68 0.23
N GLY A 206 -12.35 3.85 -0.96
CA GLY A 206 -11.26 3.05 -1.50
C GLY A 206 -11.00 3.45 -2.95
N ASN A 207 -9.97 2.86 -3.57
CA ASN A 207 -9.85 3.06 -5.01
C ASN A 207 -11.03 2.38 -5.74
N THR A 208 -11.35 2.84 -6.94
CA THR A 208 -12.56 2.41 -7.67
C THR A 208 -12.69 0.89 -7.77
N ALA A 209 -11.60 0.17 -8.00
CA ALA A 209 -11.65 -1.29 -8.11
C ALA A 209 -11.95 -1.95 -6.75
N MET A 210 -11.43 -1.40 -5.65
CA MET A 210 -11.69 -1.92 -4.31
C MET A 210 -13.12 -1.69 -3.88
N GLU A 211 -13.70 -0.53 -4.19
CA GLU A 211 -15.11 -0.26 -3.94
C GLU A 211 -16.02 -1.18 -4.77
N LEU A 212 -15.71 -1.37 -6.06
CA LEU A 212 -16.45 -2.31 -6.91
C LEU A 212 -16.43 -3.74 -6.34
N ILE A 213 -15.25 -4.22 -5.95
CA ILE A 213 -15.11 -5.56 -5.36
C ILE A 213 -15.83 -5.63 -4.00
N ALA A 214 -15.75 -4.59 -3.18
CA ALA A 214 -16.46 -4.52 -1.90
C ALA A 214 -17.97 -4.60 -2.09
N ALA A 215 -18.50 -3.87 -3.08
CA ALA A 215 -19.91 -3.92 -3.47
C ALA A 215 -20.29 -5.18 -4.29
N ASN A 216 -19.38 -6.13 -4.46
CA ASN A 216 -19.55 -7.32 -5.31
C ASN A 216 -19.97 -6.99 -6.75
N VAL A 217 -19.52 -5.85 -7.28
CA VAL A 217 -19.72 -5.38 -8.66
C VAL A 217 -18.49 -5.73 -9.49
N ASP A 218 -18.71 -6.18 -10.72
CA ASP A 218 -17.63 -6.64 -11.60
C ASP A 218 -16.71 -5.48 -12.05
N PRO A 219 -15.42 -5.46 -11.67
CA PRO A 219 -14.48 -4.42 -12.04
C PRO A 219 -13.83 -4.63 -13.43
N THR A 220 -14.20 -5.65 -14.19
CA THR A 220 -13.55 -6.06 -15.45
C THR A 220 -13.50 -4.93 -16.47
N ALA A 221 -14.51 -4.06 -16.49
CA ALA A 221 -14.56 -2.89 -17.37
C ALA A 221 -13.36 -1.93 -17.19
N LEU A 222 -12.71 -1.95 -16.02
CA LEU A 222 -11.50 -1.14 -15.76
C LEU A 222 -10.25 -1.63 -16.50
N SER A 223 -10.27 -2.85 -17.06
CA SER A 223 -9.15 -3.42 -17.83
C SER A 223 -9.23 -3.19 -19.33
N VAL A 224 -10.36 -2.70 -19.83
CA VAL A 224 -10.63 -2.53 -21.27
C VAL A 224 -11.07 -1.10 -21.57
N ALA A 225 -10.50 -0.49 -22.61
CA ALA A 225 -10.91 0.84 -23.04
C ALA A 225 -12.44 0.88 -23.32
N PRO A 226 -13.15 1.92 -22.90
CA PRO A 226 -12.69 3.21 -22.37
C PRO A 226 -12.44 3.25 -20.84
N TYR A 227 -12.24 2.11 -20.18
CA TYR A 227 -11.92 1.99 -18.74
C TYR A 227 -12.99 2.57 -17.80
N MET A 228 -14.24 2.52 -18.23
CA MET A 228 -15.38 3.09 -17.51
C MET A 228 -15.94 2.07 -16.52
N PRO A 229 -15.98 2.39 -15.23
CA PRO A 229 -16.59 1.51 -14.24
C PRO A 229 -18.12 1.45 -14.42
N PRO A 230 -18.77 0.35 -13.96
CA PRO A 230 -20.23 0.22 -14.00
C PRO A 230 -20.97 1.27 -13.15
N THR A 231 -20.35 1.71 -12.07
CA THR A 231 -20.81 2.80 -11.20
C THR A 231 -19.62 3.62 -10.71
N LEU A 232 -19.85 4.89 -10.40
CA LEU A 232 -18.89 5.79 -9.73
C LEU A 232 -19.31 6.05 -8.27
N PHE A 233 -20.27 5.28 -7.75
CA PHE A 233 -20.78 5.40 -6.38
C PHE A 233 -21.30 6.80 -6.01
N GLY A 234 -21.14 7.24 -4.78
CA GLY A 234 -21.81 8.44 -4.26
C GLY A 234 -23.23 8.13 -3.80
N GLU A 235 -23.49 6.90 -3.39
CA GLU A 235 -24.80 6.38 -3.03
C GLU A 235 -24.75 5.45 -1.82
N GLU A 236 -25.88 5.27 -1.18
CA GLU A 236 -26.07 4.29 -0.11
C GLU A 236 -26.39 2.91 -0.70
N ILE A 237 -25.71 1.91 -0.19
CA ILE A 237 -25.94 0.50 -0.51
C ILE A 237 -26.36 -0.22 0.77
N ASP A 238 -27.35 -1.10 0.69
CA ASP A 238 -27.74 -1.94 1.81
C ASP A 238 -26.56 -2.77 2.30
N TYR A 239 -26.06 -2.47 3.50
CA TYR A 239 -24.89 -3.11 4.07
C TYR A 239 -25.10 -4.61 4.32
N LEU A 240 -26.33 -5.04 4.58
CA LEU A 240 -26.65 -6.46 4.75
C LEU A 240 -26.45 -7.26 3.45
N THR A 241 -26.47 -6.61 2.29
CA THR A 241 -26.11 -7.25 1.02
C THR A 241 -24.59 -7.41 0.84
N LEU A 242 -23.82 -6.63 1.58
CA LEU A 242 -22.36 -6.62 1.53
C LEU A 242 -21.74 -7.53 2.60
N VAL A 243 -22.37 -7.59 3.77
CA VAL A 243 -21.89 -8.36 4.92
C VAL A 243 -23.02 -9.23 5.45
N ASP A 244 -23.00 -10.52 5.11
CA ASP A 244 -23.94 -11.52 5.62
C ASP A 244 -23.66 -11.79 7.12
N SER A 245 -23.96 -10.80 7.95
CA SER A 245 -23.75 -10.88 9.40
C SER A 245 -24.77 -10.03 10.17
N ASP A 246 -25.15 -10.49 11.35
CA ASP A 246 -26.00 -9.75 12.31
C ASP A 246 -25.29 -8.52 12.93
N ILE A 247 -24.21 -8.03 12.29
CA ILE A 247 -23.29 -7.06 12.90
C ILE A 247 -23.84 -5.65 12.86
N THR A 248 -24.50 -5.25 11.77
CA THR A 248 -25.08 -3.91 11.64
C THR A 248 -26.44 -3.97 10.97
N ALA A 249 -27.37 -3.11 11.40
CA ALA A 249 -28.61 -2.87 10.69
C ALA A 249 -28.47 -1.50 10.00
N GLY A 250 -28.45 -1.45 8.67
CA GLY A 250 -28.42 -0.16 7.97
C GLY A 250 -27.78 -0.20 6.59
N THR A 251 -27.57 0.98 6.04
CA THR A 251 -26.94 1.20 4.77
C THR A 251 -25.46 1.61 4.96
N ALA A 252 -24.63 1.37 3.93
CA ALA A 252 -23.29 1.92 3.83
C ALA A 252 -23.25 2.92 2.68
N TYR A 253 -22.78 4.12 2.97
CA TYR A 253 -22.50 5.12 1.95
C TYR A 253 -21.12 4.83 1.34
N PHE A 254 -21.06 4.62 0.03
CA PHE A 254 -19.84 4.52 -0.72
C PHE A 254 -19.45 5.88 -1.28
N ALA A 255 -18.23 6.31 -1.00
CA ALA A 255 -17.74 7.61 -1.46
C ALA A 255 -17.71 7.68 -3.00
N PRO A 256 -18.01 8.84 -3.61
CA PRO A 256 -18.02 8.95 -5.05
C PRO A 256 -16.61 8.89 -5.63
N CYS A 257 -16.44 8.12 -6.71
CA CYS A 257 -15.27 8.07 -7.54
C CYS A 257 -15.34 9.12 -8.66
N ILE A 258 -14.19 9.61 -9.16
CA ILE A 258 -14.11 10.50 -10.32
C ILE A 258 -13.96 9.70 -11.62
N SER A 259 -13.21 8.60 -11.56
CA SER A 259 -12.93 7.76 -12.73
C SER A 259 -12.59 6.33 -12.32
N GLY A 260 -12.28 5.48 -13.29
CA GLY A 260 -11.78 4.13 -13.02
C GLY A 260 -10.43 4.06 -12.28
N THR A 261 -9.71 5.17 -12.19
CA THR A 261 -8.39 5.26 -11.54
C THR A 261 -8.31 6.31 -10.43
N ILE A 262 -9.33 7.14 -10.27
CA ILE A 262 -9.45 8.11 -9.18
C ILE A 262 -10.69 7.73 -8.37
N GLY A 263 -10.47 7.03 -7.28
CA GLY A 263 -11.50 6.43 -6.44
C GLY A 263 -12.00 7.34 -5.32
N GLY A 264 -12.87 6.76 -4.47
CA GLY A 264 -13.40 7.40 -3.28
C GLY A 264 -12.34 7.70 -2.24
N ASP A 265 -11.22 6.96 -2.23
CA ASP A 265 -10.05 7.28 -1.39
C ASP A 265 -9.49 8.67 -1.70
N ILE A 266 -9.39 9.02 -2.99
CA ILE A 266 -8.89 10.34 -3.42
C ILE A 266 -9.93 11.42 -3.15
N THR A 267 -11.21 11.22 -3.50
CA THR A 267 -12.24 12.22 -3.23
C THR A 267 -12.39 12.51 -1.74
N CYS A 268 -12.32 11.48 -0.89
CA CYS A 268 -12.25 11.60 0.56
C CYS A 268 -10.96 12.32 1.00
N GLY A 269 -9.81 12.02 0.39
CA GLY A 269 -8.56 12.74 0.67
C GLY A 269 -8.66 14.23 0.37
N LEU A 270 -9.27 14.61 -0.76
CA LEU A 270 -9.51 16.01 -1.13
C LEU A 270 -10.50 16.69 -0.18
N LEU A 271 -11.53 15.98 0.27
CA LEU A 271 -12.47 16.43 1.29
C LEU A 271 -11.75 16.68 2.62
N ALA A 272 -10.91 15.75 3.06
CA ALA A 272 -10.17 15.84 4.31
C ALA A 272 -9.25 17.08 4.39
N ILE A 273 -8.73 17.56 3.25
CA ILE A 273 -7.89 18.75 3.17
C ILE A 273 -8.67 20.01 2.79
N ASP A 274 -9.98 19.92 2.60
CA ASP A 274 -10.89 21.00 2.26
C ASP A 274 -10.53 21.73 0.93
N MET A 275 -10.07 20.95 -0.07
CA MET A 275 -9.55 21.52 -1.33
C MET A 275 -10.59 22.36 -2.06
N ALA A 276 -11.86 21.94 -2.12
CA ALA A 276 -12.92 22.63 -2.86
C ALA A 276 -13.36 23.97 -2.22
N ARG A 277 -12.87 24.33 -1.01
CA ARG A 277 -13.07 25.64 -0.39
C ARG A 277 -11.80 26.49 -0.29
N SER A 278 -10.63 25.89 -0.57
CA SER A 278 -9.35 26.57 -0.47
C SER A 278 -9.13 27.58 -1.60
N ASP A 279 -8.62 28.76 -1.28
CA ASP A 279 -8.09 29.71 -2.25
C ASP A 279 -6.65 29.38 -2.70
N GLU A 280 -5.99 28.48 -1.98
CA GLU A 280 -4.60 28.10 -2.23
C GLU A 280 -4.49 27.00 -3.27
N LEU A 281 -3.77 27.24 -4.38
CA LEU A 281 -3.44 26.20 -5.33
C LEU A 281 -2.64 25.11 -4.61
N THR A 282 -3.26 23.94 -4.48
CA THR A 282 -2.72 22.80 -3.74
C THR A 282 -2.44 21.65 -4.70
N LEU A 283 -1.24 21.06 -4.58
CA LEU A 283 -0.89 19.78 -5.19
C LEU A 283 -1.08 18.68 -4.13
N PHE A 284 -1.98 17.77 -4.39
CA PHE A 284 -2.20 16.57 -3.56
C PHE A 284 -1.57 15.38 -4.28
N LEU A 285 -0.72 14.64 -3.59
CA LEU A 285 -0.04 13.43 -4.06
C LEU A 285 -0.37 12.30 -3.10
N ASP A 286 -1.06 11.29 -3.57
CA ASP A 286 -1.23 10.03 -2.85
C ASP A 286 -0.34 8.97 -3.48
N LEU A 287 0.61 8.46 -2.70
CA LEU A 287 1.54 7.44 -3.14
C LEU A 287 1.31 6.16 -2.33
N GLY A 288 0.43 5.35 -2.84
CA GLY A 288 0.15 3.99 -2.39
C GLY A 288 0.53 2.97 -3.47
N THR A 289 -0.33 2.01 -3.70
CA THR A 289 -0.17 1.02 -4.79
C THR A 289 -0.20 1.68 -6.18
N ASN A 290 -1.00 2.73 -6.34
CA ASN A 290 -0.94 3.65 -7.47
C ASN A 290 -0.25 4.96 -7.05
N GLY A 291 -0.14 5.91 -7.98
CA GLY A 291 0.31 7.27 -7.70
C GLY A 291 -0.71 8.24 -8.26
N GLU A 292 -1.63 8.67 -7.41
CA GLU A 292 -2.65 9.65 -7.75
C GLU A 292 -2.14 11.06 -7.51
N MET A 293 -2.43 11.93 -8.46
CA MET A 293 -2.00 13.32 -8.44
C MET A 293 -3.19 14.22 -8.70
N VAL A 294 -3.36 15.22 -7.84
CA VAL A 294 -4.43 16.22 -7.98
C VAL A 294 -3.87 17.61 -7.80
N LEU A 295 -4.21 18.51 -8.72
CA LEU A 295 -3.84 19.93 -8.66
C LEU A 295 -5.10 20.78 -8.67
N GLY A 296 -5.37 21.55 -7.62
CA GLY A 296 -6.62 22.29 -7.56
C GLY A 296 -6.74 23.29 -6.44
N ASP A 297 -7.85 23.98 -6.50
CA ASP A 297 -8.39 24.92 -5.52
C ASP A 297 -9.92 25.00 -5.71
N LYS A 298 -10.60 25.91 -5.03
CA LYS A 298 -12.06 26.08 -5.11
C LYS A 298 -12.61 26.45 -6.52
N HIS A 299 -11.75 26.80 -7.47
CA HIS A 299 -12.13 27.23 -8.82
C HIS A 299 -12.06 26.11 -9.84
N GLY A 300 -11.39 24.99 -9.52
CA GLY A 300 -11.29 23.81 -10.36
C GLY A 300 -10.19 22.88 -9.89
N ILE A 301 -10.37 21.62 -10.20
CA ILE A 301 -9.49 20.52 -9.79
C ILE A 301 -9.14 19.71 -11.03
N LEU A 302 -7.86 19.39 -11.22
CA LEU A 302 -7.37 18.43 -12.22
C LEU A 302 -6.86 17.20 -11.48
N ALA A 303 -7.25 16.01 -11.92
CA ALA A 303 -6.81 14.75 -11.34
C ALA A 303 -6.28 13.80 -12.41
N CYS A 304 -5.22 13.08 -12.10
CA CYS A 304 -4.69 11.99 -12.93
C CYS A 304 -4.01 10.93 -12.05
N ALA A 305 -3.80 9.74 -12.61
CA ALA A 305 -3.17 8.64 -11.90
C ALA A 305 -2.15 7.88 -12.77
N THR A 306 -1.10 7.36 -12.13
CA THR A 306 -0.14 6.43 -12.73
C THR A 306 -0.14 5.10 -11.98
N THR A 307 0.23 4.02 -12.65
CA THR A 307 0.38 2.70 -12.03
C THR A 307 1.70 2.55 -11.26
N ALA A 308 2.42 3.64 -11.04
CA ALA A 308 3.80 3.67 -10.59
C ALA A 308 3.97 3.54 -9.06
N GLY A 309 2.89 3.60 -8.28
CA GLY A 309 2.95 3.72 -6.81
C GLY A 309 3.54 2.52 -6.08
N SER A 310 3.40 1.31 -6.61
CA SER A 310 3.86 0.08 -5.96
C SER A 310 5.36 0.04 -5.63
N VAL A 311 6.20 0.75 -6.40
CA VAL A 311 7.65 0.87 -6.13
C VAL A 311 7.92 1.60 -4.82
N PHE A 312 7.10 2.60 -4.50
CA PHE A 312 7.23 3.38 -3.26
C PHE A 312 6.82 2.57 -2.04
N GLU A 313 6.03 1.52 -2.21
CA GLU A 313 5.72 0.54 -1.15
C GLU A 313 6.75 -0.60 -1.05
N GLY A 314 7.79 -0.61 -1.90
CA GLY A 314 8.82 -1.64 -1.95
C GLY A 314 8.47 -2.83 -2.85
N ALA A 315 7.34 -2.81 -3.55
CA ALA A 315 7.04 -3.79 -4.58
C ALA A 315 7.82 -3.50 -5.86
N SER A 316 8.01 -4.51 -6.69
CA SER A 316 8.72 -4.40 -7.98
C SER A 316 10.22 -4.10 -7.90
N ILE A 317 10.83 -4.16 -6.73
CA ILE A 317 12.29 -4.13 -6.52
C ILE A 317 12.76 -5.48 -5.97
N LYS A 318 13.98 -5.91 -6.33
CA LYS A 318 14.47 -7.29 -6.13
C LYS A 318 14.40 -7.74 -4.65
N TYR A 319 14.85 -6.89 -3.74
CA TYR A 319 14.82 -7.14 -2.30
C TYR A 319 13.76 -6.30 -1.58
N GLY A 320 12.76 -5.84 -2.34
CA GLY A 320 11.71 -4.98 -1.82
C GLY A 320 10.71 -5.73 -0.95
N VAL A 321 10.27 -5.06 0.10
CA VAL A 321 9.29 -5.57 1.06
C VAL A 321 8.40 -4.43 1.54
N PRO A 322 7.15 -4.68 1.89
CA PRO A 322 6.34 -3.70 2.61
C PRO A 322 6.96 -3.33 3.95
N ALA A 323 6.56 -2.20 4.52
CA ALA A 323 7.11 -1.69 5.77
C ALA A 323 6.58 -2.43 7.00
N TYR A 324 7.06 -3.66 7.24
CA TYR A 324 6.75 -4.48 8.41
C TYR A 324 8.04 -5.03 9.03
N GLN A 325 7.90 -5.89 10.03
CA GLN A 325 9.03 -6.47 10.78
C GLN A 325 10.06 -7.12 9.85
N GLY A 326 11.33 -6.78 10.04
CA GLY A 326 12.45 -7.20 9.19
C GLY A 326 12.72 -6.30 7.98
N ALA A 327 11.91 -5.27 7.70
CA ALA A 327 12.19 -4.33 6.62
C ALA A 327 13.23 -3.27 7.02
N ILE A 328 14.23 -3.03 6.17
CA ILE A 328 15.07 -1.82 6.27
C ILE A 328 14.20 -0.62 5.91
N TYR A 329 13.86 0.22 6.89
CA TYR A 329 13.00 1.39 6.69
C TYR A 329 13.75 2.72 6.69
N LYS A 330 15.02 2.71 7.12
CA LYS A 330 15.87 3.89 7.18
C LYS A 330 17.30 3.54 6.82
N VAL A 331 17.92 4.34 5.97
CA VAL A 331 19.36 4.27 5.66
C VAL A 331 19.96 5.64 5.93
N ARG A 332 21.10 5.67 6.60
CA ARG A 332 21.86 6.88 6.92
C ARG A 332 23.31 6.71 6.50
N TYR A 333 23.90 7.81 6.09
CA TYR A 333 25.35 7.90 5.89
C TYR A 333 25.96 8.62 7.09
N MET A 334 26.92 7.97 7.75
CA MET A 334 27.64 8.50 8.91
C MET A 334 29.11 8.10 8.83
N ASP A 335 30.00 9.08 8.76
CA ASP A 335 31.47 8.88 8.83
C ASP A 335 32.02 7.81 7.85
N GLY A 336 31.57 7.84 6.60
CA GLY A 336 31.99 6.88 5.56
C GLY A 336 31.35 5.50 5.68
N GLN A 337 30.30 5.36 6.49
CA GLN A 337 29.58 4.11 6.70
C GLN A 337 28.08 4.27 6.45
N LEU A 338 27.45 3.19 5.99
CA LEU A 338 26.00 3.07 5.95
C LEU A 338 25.50 2.50 7.27
N VAL A 339 24.50 3.14 7.83
CA VAL A 339 23.78 2.68 9.01
C VAL A 339 22.33 2.43 8.62
N THR A 340 21.91 1.17 8.70
CA THR A 340 20.53 0.76 8.41
C THR A 340 19.74 0.60 9.70
N SER A 341 18.45 0.95 9.65
CA SER A 341 17.50 0.66 10.73
C SER A 341 16.44 -0.30 10.20
N VAL A 342 16.18 -1.35 10.95
CA VAL A 342 15.24 -2.43 10.60
C VAL A 342 14.05 -2.38 11.53
N ILE A 343 12.84 -2.50 10.99
CA ILE A 343 11.61 -2.59 11.81
C ILE A 343 11.69 -3.87 12.64
N GLY A 344 11.49 -3.76 13.96
CA GLY A 344 11.63 -4.87 14.91
C GLY A 344 13.06 -5.14 15.36
N GLY A 345 14.08 -4.50 14.76
CA GLY A 345 15.49 -4.58 15.21
C GLY A 345 16.19 -5.91 14.91
N GLU A 346 15.62 -6.75 14.05
CA GLU A 346 16.16 -8.06 13.67
C GLU A 346 17.06 -7.98 12.42
N GLU A 347 17.59 -9.13 11.98
CA GLU A 347 18.28 -9.21 10.68
C GLU A 347 17.33 -8.80 9.53
N PRO A 348 17.80 -7.99 8.58
CA PRO A 348 16.95 -7.49 7.52
C PRO A 348 16.51 -8.60 6.57
N LEU A 349 15.21 -8.64 6.30
CA LEU A 349 14.58 -9.51 5.29
C LEU A 349 14.56 -8.86 3.91
N GLY A 350 14.46 -7.54 3.87
CA GLY A 350 14.37 -6.75 2.67
C GLY A 350 14.42 -5.25 2.97
N ILE A 351 14.13 -4.44 1.98
CA ILE A 351 14.09 -2.98 2.09
C ILE A 351 12.71 -2.46 1.69
N CYS A 352 12.09 -1.61 2.51
CA CYS A 352 10.87 -0.94 2.12
C CYS A 352 11.15 0.38 1.38
N GLY A 353 10.11 0.94 0.78
CA GLY A 353 10.25 2.11 -0.09
C GLY A 353 10.95 3.30 0.56
N SER A 354 10.72 3.58 1.85
CA SER A 354 11.39 4.69 2.54
C SER A 354 12.90 4.47 2.70
N GLY A 355 13.32 3.25 3.07
CA GLY A 355 14.73 2.88 3.13
C GLY A 355 15.41 2.90 1.76
N PHE A 356 14.68 2.45 0.72
CA PHE A 356 15.16 2.48 -0.66
C PHE A 356 15.42 3.92 -1.13
N MET A 357 14.49 4.84 -0.89
CA MET A 357 14.67 6.26 -1.23
C MET A 357 15.82 6.92 -0.46
N ASP A 358 15.98 6.60 0.82
CA ASP A 358 17.12 7.10 1.59
C ASP A 358 18.45 6.64 0.96
N ALA A 359 18.54 5.38 0.58
CA ALA A 359 19.74 4.84 -0.07
C ALA A 359 20.02 5.51 -1.42
N LEU A 360 18.99 5.68 -2.28
CA LEU A 360 19.15 6.38 -3.57
C LEU A 360 19.60 7.83 -3.39
N ALA A 361 19.04 8.56 -2.42
CA ALA A 361 19.45 9.92 -2.13
C ALA A 361 20.93 9.99 -1.69
N ILE A 362 21.37 9.06 -0.84
CA ILE A 362 22.77 8.93 -0.42
C ILE A 362 23.67 8.62 -1.62
N MET A 363 23.27 7.68 -2.48
CA MET A 363 24.04 7.31 -3.67
C MET A 363 24.23 8.50 -4.62
N LEU A 364 23.19 9.33 -4.81
CA LEU A 364 23.26 10.57 -5.60
C LEU A 364 24.17 11.61 -4.96
N ASP A 365 24.01 11.86 -3.67
CA ASP A 365 24.80 12.87 -2.94
C ASP A 365 26.27 12.50 -2.85
N CYS A 366 26.58 11.19 -2.85
CA CYS A 366 27.94 10.66 -2.86
C CYS A 366 28.53 10.44 -4.28
N ASN A 367 27.81 10.83 -5.33
CA ASN A 367 28.21 10.66 -6.74
C ASN A 367 28.55 9.20 -7.12
N ILE A 368 27.88 8.22 -6.53
CA ILE A 368 27.97 6.80 -6.91
C ILE A 368 26.77 6.34 -7.75
N LEU A 369 25.77 7.19 -7.88
CA LEU A 369 24.67 7.09 -8.81
C LEU A 369 24.66 8.34 -9.69
N THR A 370 24.62 8.14 -11.01
CA THR A 370 24.58 9.26 -11.95
C THR A 370 23.17 9.87 -12.03
N PRO A 371 23.02 11.13 -12.48
CA PRO A 371 21.70 11.73 -12.72
C PRO A 371 20.83 10.91 -13.69
N ASP A 372 21.40 10.16 -14.60
CA ASP A 372 20.67 9.29 -15.54
C ASP A 372 20.39 7.89 -14.95
N GLY A 373 20.73 7.66 -13.68
CA GLY A 373 20.41 6.46 -12.93
C GLY A 373 21.37 5.29 -13.10
N ALA A 374 22.58 5.50 -13.62
CA ALA A 374 23.60 4.46 -13.68
C ALA A 374 24.36 4.35 -12.35
N ILE A 375 24.45 3.13 -11.80
CA ILE A 375 25.32 2.83 -10.67
C ILE A 375 26.77 2.76 -11.21
N LEU A 376 27.68 3.51 -10.60
CA LEU A 376 29.10 3.45 -10.96
C LEU A 376 29.74 2.15 -10.49
N THR A 377 30.73 1.68 -11.24
CA THR A 377 31.63 0.63 -10.73
C THR A 377 32.50 1.17 -9.58
N ALA A 378 33.07 0.30 -8.76
CA ALA A 378 33.92 0.72 -7.65
C ALA A 378 35.14 1.55 -8.14
N SER A 379 35.68 1.24 -9.32
CA SER A 379 36.80 1.97 -9.92
C SER A 379 36.39 3.37 -10.42
N GLU A 380 35.21 3.52 -11.00
CA GLU A 380 34.68 4.81 -11.42
C GLU A 380 34.33 5.69 -10.20
N ALA A 381 33.66 5.10 -9.22
CA ALA A 381 33.29 5.78 -7.99
C ALA A 381 34.53 6.30 -7.23
N ALA A 382 35.59 5.55 -7.15
CA ALA A 382 36.85 5.98 -6.51
C ALA A 382 37.47 7.22 -7.18
N CYS A 383 37.14 7.52 -8.44
CA CYS A 383 37.64 8.70 -9.15
C CYS A 383 36.79 9.97 -8.88
N VAL A 384 35.52 9.83 -8.52
CA VAL A 384 34.55 10.94 -8.46
C VAL A 384 33.92 11.13 -7.07
N SER A 385 33.91 10.11 -6.23
CA SER A 385 33.36 10.13 -4.88
C SER A 385 34.46 10.27 -3.84
N SER A 386 34.21 11.09 -2.82
CA SER A 386 35.05 11.22 -1.63
C SER A 386 34.40 10.64 -0.36
N CYS A 387 33.25 9.98 -0.53
CA CYS A 387 32.43 9.52 0.60
C CYS A 387 32.91 8.19 1.21
N GLY A 388 33.80 7.44 0.56
CA GLY A 388 34.25 6.12 1.06
C GLY A 388 33.17 5.03 0.97
N LEU A 389 32.17 5.21 0.11
CA LEU A 389 31.07 4.25 -0.11
C LEU A 389 31.33 3.28 -1.27
N GLU A 390 32.44 3.43 -2.00
CA GLU A 390 32.85 2.52 -3.07
C GLU A 390 32.99 1.06 -2.61
N LYS A 391 33.26 0.83 -1.35
CA LYS A 391 33.31 -0.50 -0.70
C LYS A 391 31.96 -1.24 -0.66
N TYR A 392 30.84 -0.50 -0.80
CA TYR A 392 29.49 -1.08 -0.87
C TYR A 392 29.07 -1.41 -2.31
N LEU A 393 29.85 -0.97 -3.30
CA LEU A 393 29.59 -1.33 -4.69
C LEU A 393 30.00 -2.79 -4.94
N CYS A 394 29.14 -3.51 -5.63
CA CYS A 394 29.28 -4.92 -5.95
C CYS A 394 28.79 -5.20 -7.37
N VAL A 395 28.87 -6.44 -7.78
CA VAL A 395 28.30 -6.93 -9.04
C VAL A 395 27.39 -8.10 -8.69
N GLU A 396 26.17 -8.07 -9.20
CA GLU A 396 25.19 -9.12 -9.03
C GLU A 396 24.55 -9.38 -10.42
N ASP A 397 24.47 -10.63 -10.81
CA ASP A 397 23.99 -11.05 -12.15
C ASP A 397 24.69 -10.33 -13.34
N GLY A 398 25.93 -9.88 -13.14
CA GLY A 398 26.72 -9.18 -14.14
C GLY A 398 26.51 -7.66 -14.20
N GLU A 399 25.61 -7.11 -13.41
CA GLU A 399 25.30 -5.68 -13.34
C GLU A 399 25.81 -5.06 -12.02
N PRO A 400 26.17 -3.76 -12.02
CA PRO A 400 26.53 -3.05 -10.80
C PRO A 400 25.37 -3.04 -9.79
N CYS A 401 25.70 -3.17 -8.51
CA CYS A 401 24.74 -3.09 -7.41
C CYS A 401 25.34 -2.36 -6.20
N PHE A 402 24.47 -1.90 -5.30
CA PHE A 402 24.84 -1.22 -4.08
C PHE A 402 24.38 -2.03 -2.85
N ARG A 403 25.33 -2.56 -2.09
CA ARG A 403 25.09 -3.48 -0.97
C ARG A 403 24.69 -2.71 0.30
N LEU A 404 23.58 -3.10 0.92
CA LEU A 404 23.10 -2.55 2.18
C LEU A 404 23.36 -3.48 3.39
N SER A 405 23.34 -4.78 3.15
CA SER A 405 23.68 -5.84 4.11
C SER A 405 24.27 -7.03 3.37
N ASP A 406 24.64 -8.10 4.08
CA ASP A 406 25.18 -9.32 3.46
C ASP A 406 24.21 -9.98 2.46
N SER A 407 22.89 -9.77 2.64
CA SER A 407 21.84 -10.41 1.85
C SER A 407 20.97 -9.44 1.05
N ILE A 408 21.20 -8.13 1.14
CA ILE A 408 20.32 -7.12 0.50
C ILE A 408 21.19 -6.11 -0.24
N SER A 409 20.89 -5.95 -1.53
CA SER A 409 21.50 -4.96 -2.41
C SER A 409 20.43 -4.20 -3.20
N ILE A 410 20.77 -3.03 -3.69
CA ILE A 410 20.01 -2.27 -4.69
C ILE A 410 20.64 -2.54 -6.03
N THR A 411 19.85 -3.05 -6.97
CA THR A 411 20.31 -3.42 -8.31
C THR A 411 20.09 -2.28 -9.31
N GLN A 412 20.77 -2.37 -10.46
CA GLN A 412 20.56 -1.42 -11.53
C GLN A 412 19.12 -1.44 -12.05
N ASP A 413 18.48 -2.60 -12.07
CA ASP A 413 17.07 -2.74 -12.50
C ASP A 413 16.11 -2.08 -11.52
N ASP A 414 16.36 -2.16 -10.22
CA ASP A 414 15.55 -1.47 -9.20
C ASP A 414 15.55 0.04 -9.44
N ILE A 415 16.70 0.62 -9.81
CA ILE A 415 16.81 2.04 -10.14
C ILE A 415 16.05 2.38 -11.42
N ARG A 416 16.12 1.54 -12.46
CA ARG A 416 15.36 1.72 -13.71
C ARG A 416 13.85 1.71 -13.45
N VAL A 417 13.38 0.81 -12.59
CA VAL A 417 11.97 0.73 -12.19
C VAL A 417 11.55 1.99 -11.44
N PHE A 418 12.37 2.44 -10.47
CA PHE A 418 12.11 3.67 -9.72
C PHE A 418 12.07 4.92 -10.62
N LEU A 419 13.02 5.06 -11.54
CA LEU A 419 13.05 6.20 -12.47
C LEU A 419 11.79 6.27 -13.35
N ARG A 420 11.30 5.13 -13.84
CA ARG A 420 10.05 5.10 -14.61
C ARG A 420 8.86 5.54 -13.76
N ALA A 421 8.76 5.03 -12.53
CA ALA A 421 7.71 5.41 -11.59
C ALA A 421 7.72 6.92 -11.29
N LYS A 422 8.87 7.45 -10.94
CA LYS A 422 9.09 8.85 -10.65
C LYS A 422 8.84 9.74 -11.88
N ALA A 423 9.26 9.29 -13.06
CA ALA A 423 9.04 10.02 -14.31
C ALA A 423 7.54 10.18 -14.60
N GLY A 424 6.74 9.13 -14.38
CA GLY A 424 5.29 9.19 -14.51
C GLY A 424 4.66 10.23 -13.58
N LEU A 425 5.06 10.25 -12.30
CA LEU A 425 4.58 11.26 -11.34
C LEU A 425 4.97 12.68 -11.77
N SER A 426 6.25 12.89 -12.11
CA SER A 426 6.74 14.21 -12.52
C SER A 426 6.05 14.72 -13.79
N ALA A 427 5.80 13.83 -14.76
CA ALA A 427 5.12 14.15 -16.00
C ALA A 427 3.64 14.49 -15.77
N GLY A 428 2.94 13.72 -14.92
CA GLY A 428 1.54 13.99 -14.57
C GLY A 428 1.39 15.35 -13.91
N VAL A 429 2.26 15.70 -12.95
CA VAL A 429 2.26 17.03 -12.32
C VAL A 429 2.53 18.13 -13.35
N ARG A 430 3.52 17.95 -14.24
CA ARG A 430 3.81 18.93 -15.30
C ARG A 430 2.65 19.12 -16.25
N LEU A 431 2.01 18.03 -16.69
CA LEU A 431 0.85 18.08 -17.58
C LEU A 431 -0.31 18.87 -16.95
N MET A 432 -0.60 18.64 -15.66
CA MET A 432 -1.63 19.39 -14.95
C MET A 432 -1.29 20.90 -14.83
N LEU A 433 -0.03 21.23 -14.56
CA LEU A 433 0.42 22.64 -14.50
C LEU A 433 0.26 23.32 -15.87
N GLU A 434 0.70 22.68 -16.95
CA GLU A 434 0.57 23.18 -18.32
C GLU A 434 -0.89 23.37 -18.72
N LYS A 435 -1.75 22.38 -18.42
CA LYS A 435 -3.19 22.43 -18.71
C LYS A 435 -3.90 23.54 -17.95
N ARG A 436 -3.49 23.79 -16.70
CA ARG A 436 -4.04 24.89 -15.89
C ARG A 436 -3.45 26.26 -16.24
N GLY A 437 -2.37 26.32 -17.02
CA GLY A 437 -1.66 27.54 -17.39
C GLY A 437 -0.92 28.21 -16.23
N VAL A 438 -0.42 27.41 -15.28
CA VAL A 438 0.31 27.85 -14.09
C VAL A 438 1.69 27.19 -14.03
N THR A 439 2.55 27.71 -13.17
CA THR A 439 3.88 27.18 -12.93
C THR A 439 3.97 26.50 -11.56
N ARG A 440 5.04 25.74 -11.31
CA ARG A 440 5.30 25.14 -10.00
C ARG A 440 5.37 26.19 -8.86
N ASP A 441 5.81 27.42 -9.18
CA ASP A 441 5.98 28.48 -8.17
C ASP A 441 4.62 29.02 -7.66
N ASP A 442 3.56 28.79 -8.43
CA ASP A 442 2.18 29.14 -8.07
C ASP A 442 1.59 28.14 -7.06
N ILE A 443 2.15 26.93 -6.92
CA ILE A 443 1.73 25.96 -5.91
C ILE A 443 2.02 26.54 -4.52
N ARG A 444 0.98 26.72 -3.71
CA ARG A 444 1.07 27.26 -2.35
C ARG A 444 1.24 26.18 -1.31
N LYS A 445 0.66 25.02 -1.54
CA LYS A 445 0.69 23.87 -0.62
C LYS A 445 0.87 22.57 -1.41
N ILE A 446 1.67 21.68 -0.87
CA ILE A 446 1.74 20.29 -1.32
C ILE A 446 1.27 19.42 -0.16
N VAL A 447 0.31 18.55 -0.41
CA VAL A 447 -0.14 17.53 0.52
C VAL A 447 0.36 16.19 0.01
N PHE A 448 1.14 15.52 0.82
CA PHE A 448 1.71 14.22 0.53
C PHE A 448 1.02 13.18 1.41
N ALA A 449 0.14 12.38 0.82
CA ALA A 449 -0.74 11.43 1.48
C ALA A 449 -0.30 9.98 1.27
N GLY A 450 -0.97 9.07 1.97
CA GLY A 450 -0.72 7.63 1.94
C GLY A 450 0.22 7.16 3.05
N SER A 451 0.18 5.87 3.36
CA SER A 451 0.99 5.24 4.42
C SER A 451 2.50 5.37 4.20
N PHE A 452 2.92 5.57 2.96
CA PHE A 452 4.30 5.81 2.56
C PHE A 452 4.79 7.21 2.95
N ALA A 453 3.92 8.24 2.83
CA ALA A 453 4.27 9.63 3.09
C ALA A 453 4.79 9.90 4.51
N ASP A 454 4.29 9.16 5.50
CA ASP A 454 4.70 9.29 6.89
C ASP A 454 6.16 8.86 7.16
N ARG A 455 6.69 8.01 6.31
CA ARG A 455 8.02 7.38 6.50
C ARG A 455 9.11 8.01 5.65
N VAL A 456 8.71 8.81 4.67
CA VAL A 456 9.64 9.44 3.72
C VAL A 456 10.15 10.78 4.24
N THR A 457 11.44 11.01 4.06
CA THR A 457 12.03 12.32 4.30
C THR A 457 11.70 13.23 3.12
N LEU A 458 10.97 14.33 3.35
CA LEU A 458 10.58 15.29 2.29
C LEU A 458 11.79 15.81 1.50
N THR A 459 12.95 15.96 2.17
CA THR A 459 14.20 16.35 1.52
C THR A 459 14.63 15.30 0.50
N ASN A 460 14.55 14.00 0.84
CA ASN A 460 14.89 12.92 -0.09
C ASN A 460 13.88 12.80 -1.23
N ALA A 461 12.57 12.95 -0.93
CA ALA A 461 11.54 12.99 -1.96
C ALA A 461 11.76 14.11 -2.98
N SER A 462 12.15 15.30 -2.50
CA SER A 462 12.52 16.42 -3.38
C SER A 462 13.84 16.17 -4.13
N ARG A 463 14.85 15.60 -3.44
CA ARG A 463 16.16 15.26 -4.04
C ARG A 463 16.03 14.25 -5.18
N LEU A 464 15.12 13.30 -5.03
CA LEU A 464 14.83 12.26 -6.03
C LEU A 464 13.84 12.73 -7.12
N GLY A 465 13.30 13.93 -7.01
CA GLY A 465 12.37 14.52 -7.99
C GLY A 465 10.94 13.97 -7.92
N ILE A 466 10.53 13.35 -6.81
CA ILE A 466 9.13 12.98 -6.55
C ILE A 466 8.32 14.24 -6.22
N LEU A 467 8.86 15.11 -5.38
CA LEU A 467 8.30 16.42 -5.11
C LEU A 467 8.93 17.47 -6.02
N PRO A 468 8.16 18.45 -6.51
CA PRO A 468 8.71 19.56 -7.28
C PRO A 468 9.86 20.23 -6.51
N PRO A 469 11.03 20.45 -7.15
CA PRO A 469 12.20 20.99 -6.47
C PRO A 469 11.94 22.35 -5.83
N GLY A 470 12.44 22.55 -4.60
CA GLY A 470 12.34 23.82 -3.89
C GLY A 470 11.04 24.06 -3.14
N LEU A 471 10.08 23.11 -3.19
CA LEU A 471 8.77 23.26 -2.52
C LEU A 471 8.64 22.43 -1.23
N GLN A 472 9.71 21.82 -0.73
CA GLN A 472 9.66 21.00 0.47
C GLN A 472 9.16 21.77 1.72
N ASN A 473 9.39 23.08 1.79
CA ASN A 473 8.88 23.93 2.88
C ASN A 473 7.37 24.23 2.77
N ARG A 474 6.75 23.95 1.61
CA ARG A 474 5.31 24.05 1.36
C ARG A 474 4.63 22.69 1.44
N THR A 475 5.40 21.63 1.72
CA THR A 475 4.92 20.26 1.75
C THR A 475 4.57 19.84 3.17
N VAL A 476 3.38 19.29 3.35
CA VAL A 476 2.92 18.64 4.57
C VAL A 476 2.67 17.17 4.27
N SER A 477 3.18 16.28 5.11
CA SER A 477 2.83 14.86 5.07
C SER A 477 1.57 14.65 5.89
N VAL A 478 0.63 13.93 5.32
CA VAL A 478 -0.61 13.52 5.97
C VAL A 478 -0.74 12.02 5.81
N GLY A 479 -1.08 11.32 6.89
CA GLY A 479 -1.24 9.87 6.83
C GLY A 479 -2.48 9.44 6.06
N ASP A 480 -3.41 8.80 6.74
CA ASP A 480 -4.61 8.20 6.16
C ASP A 480 -5.67 9.25 5.79
N ALA A 481 -5.41 10.10 4.80
CA ALA A 481 -6.34 11.16 4.36
C ALA A 481 -7.69 10.58 3.88
N ALA A 482 -7.69 9.40 3.27
CA ALA A 482 -8.89 8.72 2.79
C ALA A 482 -9.88 8.46 3.93
N VAL A 483 -9.44 7.80 5.01
CA VAL A 483 -10.33 7.51 6.16
C VAL A 483 -10.73 8.78 6.93
N GLU A 484 -9.93 9.86 6.89
CA GLU A 484 -10.34 11.15 7.44
C GLU A 484 -11.52 11.73 6.66
N GLY A 485 -11.50 11.66 5.32
CA GLY A 485 -12.61 12.09 4.49
C GLY A 485 -13.86 11.20 4.67
N ALA A 486 -13.69 9.88 4.73
CA ALA A 486 -14.78 8.96 5.04
C ALA A 486 -15.39 9.27 6.44
N SER A 487 -14.55 9.65 7.41
CA SER A 487 -15.02 10.09 8.72
C SER A 487 -15.81 11.41 8.65
N ALA A 488 -15.41 12.32 7.77
CA ALA A 488 -16.15 13.56 7.56
C ALA A 488 -17.54 13.31 6.97
N LEU A 489 -17.64 12.41 5.97
CA LEU A 489 -18.93 12.00 5.38
C LEU A 489 -19.86 11.35 6.40
N LEU A 490 -19.30 10.58 7.32
CA LEU A 490 -20.06 9.95 8.40
C LEU A 490 -20.61 10.96 9.43
N LEU A 491 -19.91 12.08 9.65
CA LEU A 491 -20.14 12.98 10.77
C LEU A 491 -20.79 14.31 10.40
N SER A 492 -20.89 14.66 9.10
CA SER A 492 -21.31 16.00 8.69
C SER A 492 -22.01 16.04 7.35
N ASP A 493 -23.25 16.54 7.34
CA ASP A 493 -24.01 16.80 6.11
C ASP A 493 -23.28 17.81 5.20
N THR A 494 -22.61 18.81 5.79
CA THR A 494 -21.80 19.78 5.04
C THR A 494 -20.65 19.08 4.28
N ALA A 495 -20.10 17.98 4.79
CA ALA A 495 -19.09 17.21 4.09
C ALA A 495 -19.67 16.53 2.85
N ASN A 496 -20.91 16.03 2.92
CA ASN A 496 -21.63 15.47 1.77
C ASN A 496 -21.82 16.51 0.67
N ASP A 497 -22.25 17.74 0.99
CA ASP A 497 -22.33 18.84 0.02
C ASP A 497 -20.97 19.17 -0.62
N GLN A 498 -19.89 19.07 0.15
CA GLN A 498 -18.55 19.41 -0.36
C GLN A 498 -17.95 18.31 -1.23
N ILE A 499 -18.23 17.02 -0.97
CA ILE A 499 -17.74 15.95 -1.84
C ILE A 499 -18.44 15.99 -3.20
N GLU A 500 -19.74 16.31 -3.25
CA GLU A 500 -20.47 16.57 -4.50
C GLU A 500 -19.81 17.72 -5.28
N LYS A 501 -19.47 18.81 -4.61
CA LYS A 501 -18.77 19.93 -5.25
C LYS A 501 -17.39 19.50 -5.78
N ILE A 502 -16.64 18.65 -5.07
CA ILE A 502 -15.35 18.12 -5.57
C ILE A 502 -15.57 17.40 -6.89
N ILE A 503 -16.61 16.54 -6.97
CA ILE A 503 -16.96 15.81 -8.20
C ILE A 503 -17.31 16.78 -9.35
N ASP A 504 -18.12 17.80 -9.06
CA ASP A 504 -18.59 18.77 -10.06
C ASP A 504 -17.46 19.60 -10.69
N ILE A 505 -16.44 19.98 -9.90
CA ILE A 505 -15.35 20.84 -10.37
C ILE A 505 -14.08 20.08 -10.75
N CYS A 506 -14.06 18.74 -10.62
CA CYS A 506 -12.90 17.93 -10.93
C CYS A 506 -12.92 17.44 -12.38
N GLU A 507 -11.85 17.72 -13.10
CA GLU A 507 -11.59 17.20 -14.43
C GLU A 507 -10.53 16.09 -14.35
N TYR A 508 -10.88 14.90 -14.82
CA TYR A 508 -9.95 13.77 -14.93
C TYR A 508 -9.15 13.84 -16.23
N ILE A 509 -7.84 13.62 -16.13
CA ILE A 509 -6.93 13.53 -17.27
C ILE A 509 -6.47 12.08 -17.41
N GLU A 510 -6.91 11.42 -18.51
CA GLU A 510 -6.40 10.08 -18.84
C GLU A 510 -4.96 10.18 -19.34
N LEU A 511 -4.06 9.46 -18.68
CA LEU A 511 -2.63 9.44 -19.00
C LEU A 511 -2.25 8.32 -19.98
N ARG A 512 -3.06 7.25 -20.05
CA ARG A 512 -2.81 6.14 -20.97
C ARG A 512 -3.01 6.61 -22.41
N ASP A 513 -2.06 6.24 -23.29
CA ASP A 513 -2.08 6.62 -24.71
C ASP A 513 -2.14 8.15 -24.94
N ASN A 514 -1.68 8.95 -23.96
CA ASN A 514 -1.60 10.41 -24.05
C ASN A 514 -0.20 10.83 -24.57
N PRO A 515 -0.08 11.36 -25.80
CA PRO A 515 1.22 11.68 -26.39
C PRO A 515 1.99 12.80 -25.64
N GLU A 516 1.25 13.76 -25.06
CA GLU A 516 1.86 14.86 -24.28
C GLU A 516 2.48 14.30 -23.00
N PHE A 517 1.76 13.41 -22.32
CA PHE A 517 2.26 12.73 -21.13
C PHE A 517 3.49 11.87 -21.45
N GLU A 518 3.48 11.09 -22.52
CA GLU A 518 4.61 10.26 -22.92
C GLU A 518 5.88 11.08 -23.23
N ALA A 519 5.72 12.22 -23.90
CA ALA A 519 6.82 13.14 -24.16
C ALA A 519 7.41 13.70 -22.85
N LEU A 520 6.54 14.18 -21.95
CA LEU A 520 6.95 14.69 -20.63
C LEU A 520 7.60 13.60 -19.77
N ALA A 521 7.07 12.38 -19.78
CA ALA A 521 7.63 11.26 -19.03
C ALA A 521 9.05 10.91 -19.51
N SER A 522 9.27 10.94 -20.82
CA SER A 522 10.59 10.72 -21.39
C SER A 522 11.63 11.75 -20.94
N GLU A 523 11.25 13.03 -20.84
CA GLU A 523 12.11 14.09 -20.32
C GLU A 523 12.40 13.94 -18.81
N CYS A 524 11.49 13.31 -18.06
CA CYS A 524 11.57 13.11 -16.62
C CYS A 524 12.35 11.85 -16.20
N LEU A 525 12.87 11.04 -17.12
CA LEU A 525 13.61 9.79 -16.85
C LEU A 525 15.04 10.03 -16.30
N ARG A 526 15.19 10.98 -15.38
CA ARG A 526 16.45 11.30 -14.71
C ARG A 526 16.18 11.90 -13.32
N PHE A 527 17.15 11.81 -12.43
CA PHE A 527 17.09 12.43 -11.10
C PHE A 527 17.22 13.94 -11.16
#